data_5d0aa76efedf9249cfe171b3e2037433
#
_entry.id   5d0aa76efedf9249cfe171b3e2037433
#
_cell.length_a   1.000
_cell.length_b   1.000
_cell.length_c   1.000
_cell.angle_alpha   90.00
_cell.angle_beta   90.00
_cell.angle_gamma   90.00
#
_symmetry.space_group_name_H-M   'P 1'
#
loop_
_entity.id
_entity.type
_entity.pdbx_description
1 polymer ?
#
loop_
_entity_poly.entity_id
_entity_poly.type
_entity_poly.pdbx_seq_one_letter_code
_entity_poly.pdbx_strand_id
1 'polypeptide(L)'
;MTLFARSFLLIALLIVTAVLASFQLYLVYEREPRSRELAQQTVSVINLTRAALVSADPFRRRQLLIDLNESEGLRVYPATSSERLEPLPDDPLLTRVAQRVRAALGENTRFAYARDGEEGFWVSFFIDSDEFWAMLPLERFAPAFGLQWLGWGLGLLALALAGAWLIAFGIARPLAALTRAAGRLGRGEPHQPVPEEGARELLALAAAFNRMASDLAGMERERAMVLAGISHDLRTPLSRLRLMLEMSGAESTASEAMTTDIDEIDAVIGQFLDFARSETGDKSENDVNELLDDLAGHYARLGRKVSFKHQPIPTFPFARMAVRRAVANLVDNALRYAGEPVEIRTSMADGKICIEVLDRGPGIPEAEAERLKRPFTRLDDSRAGPGGAGLGLAIVERVARAHAGTLQLLPREGGGLLARLTLATATR
;
A
#
# COMPACT_ATOMS: atom_id res chain seq x y z
N MET A 1 3.59 -6.36 4.06
CA MET A 1 3.90 -6.25 2.61
C MET A 1 2.75 -5.54 1.92
N THR A 2 3.04 -4.52 1.12
CA THR A 2 2.03 -3.82 0.32
C THR A 2 1.44 -4.74 -0.75
N LEU A 3 0.20 -4.47 -1.18
CA LEU A 3 -0.47 -5.22 -2.25
C LEU A 3 0.39 -5.23 -3.53
N PHE A 4 1.07 -4.13 -3.82
CA PHE A 4 2.06 -3.99 -4.89
C PHE A 4 3.17 -5.05 -4.78
N ALA A 5 3.86 -5.11 -3.63
CA ALA A 5 4.97 -6.03 -3.44
C ALA A 5 4.53 -7.50 -3.56
N ARG A 6 3.33 -7.82 -3.08
CA ARG A 6 2.76 -9.18 -3.16
C ARG A 6 2.43 -9.57 -4.60
N SER A 7 1.76 -8.68 -5.35
CA SER A 7 1.42 -8.93 -6.76
C SER A 7 2.66 -9.00 -7.63
N PHE A 8 3.62 -8.08 -7.46
CA PHE A 8 4.89 -8.11 -8.17
C PHE A 8 5.65 -9.42 -7.94
N LEU A 9 5.78 -9.85 -6.67
CA LEU A 9 6.47 -11.10 -6.32
C LEU A 9 5.79 -12.33 -6.93
N LEU A 10 4.46 -12.39 -6.93
CA LEU A 10 3.72 -13.51 -7.53
C LEU A 10 3.92 -13.57 -9.04
N ILE A 11 3.83 -12.45 -9.74
CA ILE A 11 4.06 -12.37 -11.19
C ILE A 11 5.51 -12.70 -11.52
N ALA A 12 6.47 -12.14 -10.78
CA ALA A 12 7.89 -12.42 -10.96
C ALA A 12 8.19 -13.92 -10.75
N LEU A 13 7.65 -14.53 -9.69
CA LEU A 13 7.81 -15.96 -9.42
C LEU A 13 7.23 -16.82 -10.55
N LEU A 14 6.05 -16.46 -11.04
CA LEU A 14 5.40 -17.18 -12.15
C LEU A 14 6.24 -17.11 -13.42
N ILE A 15 6.80 -15.94 -13.74
CA ILE A 15 7.66 -15.75 -14.91
C ILE A 15 8.96 -16.55 -14.77
N VAL A 16 9.61 -16.46 -13.60
CA VAL A 16 10.86 -17.21 -13.34
C VAL A 16 10.61 -18.72 -13.47
N THR A 17 9.53 -19.23 -12.89
CA THR A 17 9.18 -20.66 -13.00
C THR A 17 8.87 -21.07 -14.43
N ALA A 18 8.18 -20.23 -15.20
CA ALA A 18 7.88 -20.49 -16.62
C ALA A 18 9.17 -20.50 -17.47
N VAL A 19 10.09 -19.57 -17.26
CA VAL A 19 11.39 -19.53 -17.95
C VAL A 19 12.23 -20.76 -17.61
N LEU A 20 12.31 -21.14 -16.34
CA LEU A 20 13.03 -22.34 -15.91
C LEU A 20 12.42 -23.62 -16.48
N ALA A 21 11.09 -23.73 -16.47
CA ALA A 21 10.41 -24.88 -17.04
C ALA A 21 10.62 -24.98 -18.56
N SER A 22 10.56 -23.87 -19.29
CA SER A 22 10.82 -23.80 -20.72
C SER A 22 12.27 -24.18 -21.05
N PHE A 23 13.21 -23.74 -20.24
CA PHE A 23 14.63 -24.10 -20.38
C PHE A 23 14.87 -25.59 -20.12
N GLN A 24 14.27 -26.17 -19.09
CA GLN A 24 14.34 -27.60 -18.82
C GLN A 24 13.72 -28.43 -19.94
N LEU A 25 12.57 -28.00 -20.46
CA LEU A 25 11.91 -28.67 -21.58
C LEU A 25 12.77 -28.63 -22.83
N TYR A 26 13.40 -27.49 -23.14
CA TYR A 26 14.33 -27.35 -24.24
C TYR A 26 15.51 -28.33 -24.12
N LEU A 27 16.15 -28.39 -22.95
CA LEU A 27 17.27 -29.33 -22.70
C LEU A 27 16.89 -30.79 -22.91
N VAL A 28 15.68 -31.18 -22.56
CA VAL A 28 15.17 -32.55 -22.76
C VAL A 28 14.88 -32.81 -24.24
N TYR A 29 14.25 -31.85 -24.94
CA TYR A 29 13.86 -32.01 -26.34
C TYR A 29 15.06 -32.03 -27.30
N GLU A 30 16.15 -31.31 -27.02
CA GLU A 30 17.31 -31.22 -27.90
C GLU A 30 18.22 -32.46 -27.84
N ARG A 31 18.17 -33.22 -26.74
CA ARG A 31 19.04 -34.41 -26.58
C ARG A 31 18.77 -35.50 -27.60
N GLU A 32 17.54 -35.73 -27.98
CA GLU A 32 17.18 -36.82 -28.87
C GLU A 32 17.52 -36.59 -30.35
N PRO A 33 17.15 -35.44 -30.98
CA PRO A 33 17.58 -35.12 -32.35
C PRO A 33 19.07 -35.06 -32.49
N ARG A 34 19.78 -34.47 -31.54
CA ARG A 34 21.23 -34.30 -31.57
C ARG A 34 21.95 -35.62 -31.50
N SER A 35 21.52 -36.56 -30.67
CA SER A 35 22.12 -37.90 -30.62
C SER A 35 21.93 -38.69 -31.92
N ARG A 36 20.81 -38.45 -32.65
CA ARG A 36 20.57 -39.06 -33.98
C ARG A 36 21.52 -38.50 -35.03
N GLU A 37 21.64 -37.16 -35.06
CA GLU A 37 22.47 -36.45 -36.01
C GLU A 37 23.97 -36.83 -35.85
N LEU A 38 24.47 -36.77 -34.61
CA LEU A 38 25.85 -37.17 -34.30
C LEU A 38 26.13 -38.63 -34.63
N ALA A 39 25.20 -39.54 -34.33
CA ALA A 39 25.33 -40.94 -34.68
C ALA A 39 25.36 -41.15 -36.19
N GLN A 40 24.46 -40.51 -36.95
CA GLN A 40 24.42 -40.56 -38.41
C GLN A 40 25.69 -40.02 -39.05
N GLN A 41 26.21 -38.87 -38.57
CA GLN A 41 27.46 -38.30 -39.04
C GLN A 41 28.64 -39.22 -38.75
N THR A 42 28.70 -39.80 -37.52
CA THR A 42 29.75 -40.77 -37.15
C THR A 42 29.71 -42.00 -38.05
N VAL A 43 28.53 -42.60 -38.25
CA VAL A 43 28.36 -43.75 -39.11
C VAL A 43 28.71 -43.44 -40.58
N SER A 44 28.32 -42.27 -41.08
CA SER A 44 28.66 -41.84 -42.45
C SER A 44 30.18 -41.69 -42.65
N VAL A 45 30.85 -41.01 -41.71
CA VAL A 45 32.31 -40.82 -41.73
C VAL A 45 33.00 -42.17 -41.72
N ILE A 46 32.63 -43.09 -40.82
CA ILE A 46 33.26 -44.43 -40.73
C ILE A 46 33.02 -45.25 -41.98
N ASN A 47 31.80 -45.25 -42.53
CA ASN A 47 31.51 -45.98 -43.75
C ASN A 47 32.23 -45.44 -44.99
N LEU A 48 32.32 -44.09 -45.11
CA LEU A 48 33.11 -43.47 -46.18
C LEU A 48 34.60 -43.80 -46.06
N THR A 49 35.13 -43.73 -44.84
CA THR A 49 36.52 -44.11 -44.56
C THR A 49 36.78 -45.58 -44.88
N ARG A 50 35.90 -46.46 -44.43
CA ARG A 50 35.98 -47.90 -44.78
C ARG A 50 35.97 -48.13 -46.27
N ALA A 51 35.02 -47.51 -47.00
CA ALA A 51 34.93 -47.63 -48.45
C ALA A 51 36.13 -47.09 -49.16
N ALA A 52 36.69 -45.94 -48.71
CA ALA A 52 37.96 -45.40 -49.27
C ALA A 52 39.16 -46.31 -49.04
N LEU A 53 39.27 -46.89 -47.85
CA LEU A 53 40.37 -47.80 -47.52
C LEU A 53 40.27 -49.13 -48.26
N VAL A 54 39.09 -49.67 -48.45
CA VAL A 54 38.87 -50.91 -49.25
C VAL A 54 39.20 -50.69 -50.73
N SER A 55 38.81 -49.51 -51.28
CA SER A 55 39.02 -49.16 -52.68
C SER A 55 40.47 -48.72 -53.01
N ALA A 56 41.25 -48.36 -52.00
CA ALA A 56 42.65 -47.83 -52.17
C ALA A 56 43.64 -48.98 -52.39
N ASP A 57 44.55 -48.75 -53.32
CA ASP A 57 45.75 -49.64 -53.52
C ASP A 57 46.55 -49.79 -52.19
N PRO A 58 46.96 -50.99 -51.77
CA PRO A 58 47.68 -51.23 -50.54
C PRO A 58 48.86 -50.29 -50.29
N PHE A 59 49.60 -49.89 -51.33
CA PHE A 59 50.70 -48.96 -51.24
C PHE A 59 50.30 -47.51 -50.99
N ARG A 60 49.03 -47.11 -51.37
CA ARG A 60 48.48 -45.75 -51.18
C ARG A 60 47.65 -45.60 -49.91
N ARG A 61 47.26 -46.68 -49.26
CA ARG A 61 46.45 -46.65 -48.02
C ARG A 61 47.10 -45.79 -46.93
N ARG A 62 48.43 -45.88 -46.79
CA ARG A 62 49.17 -45.09 -45.79
C ARG A 62 49.08 -43.59 -46.07
N GLN A 63 49.22 -43.19 -47.35
CA GLN A 63 49.12 -41.80 -47.75
C GLN A 63 47.63 -41.25 -47.52
N LEU A 64 46.63 -42.06 -47.87
CA LEU A 64 45.21 -41.70 -47.64
C LEU A 64 44.91 -41.52 -46.17
N LEU A 65 45.47 -42.31 -45.26
CA LEU A 65 45.31 -42.13 -43.81
C LEU A 65 45.94 -40.83 -43.31
N ILE A 66 47.08 -40.42 -43.87
CA ILE A 66 47.71 -39.14 -43.55
C ILE A 66 46.88 -37.99 -44.05
N ASP A 67 46.39 -38.04 -45.29
CA ASP A 67 45.54 -36.99 -45.89
C ASP A 67 44.17 -36.81 -45.13
N LEU A 68 43.55 -37.91 -44.71
CA LEU A 68 42.35 -37.87 -43.89
C LEU A 68 42.57 -37.25 -42.51
N ASN A 69 43.77 -37.51 -41.93
CA ASN A 69 44.10 -36.88 -40.65
C ASN A 69 44.31 -35.35 -40.79
N GLU A 70 45.03 -34.94 -41.86
CA GLU A 70 45.38 -33.54 -42.08
C GLU A 70 44.13 -32.68 -42.54
N SER A 71 43.29 -33.26 -43.41
CA SER A 71 42.16 -32.51 -44.02
C SER A 71 40.90 -32.55 -43.19
N GLU A 72 40.56 -33.65 -42.56
CA GLU A 72 39.30 -33.89 -41.87
C GLU A 72 39.43 -34.02 -40.33
N GLY A 73 40.67 -34.04 -39.81
CA GLY A 73 40.96 -34.29 -38.38
C GLY A 73 40.55 -35.70 -37.94
N LEU A 74 40.31 -36.61 -38.92
CA LEU A 74 39.93 -37.99 -38.63
C LEU A 74 41.19 -38.84 -38.53
N ARG A 75 41.51 -39.34 -37.36
CA ARG A 75 42.62 -40.22 -37.11
C ARG A 75 42.18 -41.66 -37.13
N VAL A 76 42.79 -42.44 -38.00
CA VAL A 76 42.51 -43.88 -38.17
C VAL A 76 43.76 -44.69 -37.94
N TYR A 77 43.67 -45.65 -37.03
CA TYR A 77 44.80 -46.51 -36.66
C TYR A 77 44.35 -47.97 -36.68
N PRO A 78 45.23 -48.89 -37.05
CA PRO A 78 45.00 -50.34 -36.88
C PRO A 78 44.92 -50.66 -35.37
N ALA A 79 44.11 -51.62 -35.02
CA ALA A 79 44.04 -52.12 -33.65
C ALA A 79 45.25 -52.93 -33.31
N THR A 80 45.80 -52.75 -32.09
CA THR A 80 46.97 -53.46 -31.58
C THR A 80 46.63 -54.20 -30.30
N SER A 81 47.28 -55.35 -30.05
CA SER A 81 47.01 -56.15 -28.86
C SER A 81 47.50 -55.53 -27.55
N SER A 82 48.27 -54.43 -27.59
CA SER A 82 48.88 -53.76 -26.43
C SER A 82 48.25 -52.36 -26.13
N GLU A 83 47.14 -51.99 -26.80
CA GLU A 83 46.48 -50.70 -26.64
C GLU A 83 45.80 -50.51 -25.25
N ARG A 84 45.91 -49.30 -24.67
CA ARG A 84 45.23 -48.93 -23.46
C ARG A 84 44.00 -48.14 -23.83
N LEU A 85 42.82 -48.72 -23.55
CA LEU A 85 41.54 -48.10 -23.82
C LEU A 85 40.88 -47.60 -22.51
N GLU A 86 40.45 -46.35 -22.49
CA GLU A 86 39.64 -45.83 -21.43
C GLU A 86 38.16 -45.90 -21.81
N PRO A 87 37.27 -46.40 -20.94
CA PRO A 87 35.86 -46.52 -21.26
C PRO A 87 35.24 -45.14 -21.41
N LEU A 88 34.11 -45.08 -22.15
CA LEU A 88 33.31 -43.87 -22.25
C LEU A 88 32.84 -43.41 -20.88
N PRO A 89 32.90 -42.11 -20.59
CA PRO A 89 32.31 -41.54 -19.37
C PRO A 89 30.81 -41.80 -19.37
N ASP A 90 30.21 -41.74 -18.17
CA ASP A 90 28.76 -41.88 -17.99
C ASP A 90 28.02 -40.59 -18.43
N ASP A 91 28.18 -40.26 -19.74
CA ASP A 91 27.52 -39.14 -20.41
C ASP A 91 26.29 -39.67 -21.18
N PRO A 92 25.09 -39.21 -20.88
CA PRO A 92 23.87 -39.66 -21.55
C PRO A 92 23.86 -39.45 -23.07
N LEU A 93 24.56 -38.42 -23.59
CA LEU A 93 24.67 -38.17 -25.03
C LEU A 93 25.60 -39.18 -25.70
N LEU A 94 26.83 -39.33 -25.17
CA LEU A 94 27.82 -40.27 -25.70
C LEU A 94 27.30 -41.72 -25.65
N THR A 95 26.66 -42.11 -24.57
CA THR A 95 26.07 -43.45 -24.41
C THR A 95 25.00 -43.71 -25.48
N ARG A 96 24.09 -42.74 -25.75
CA ARG A 96 23.08 -42.90 -26.80
C ARG A 96 23.65 -42.88 -28.20
N VAL A 97 24.66 -42.03 -28.47
CA VAL A 97 25.38 -42.02 -29.75
C VAL A 97 26.06 -43.38 -29.98
N ALA A 98 26.78 -43.90 -28.98
CA ALA A 98 27.43 -45.20 -29.05
C ALA A 98 26.45 -46.34 -29.32
N GLN A 99 25.31 -46.38 -28.63
CA GLN A 99 24.25 -47.37 -28.89
C GLN A 99 23.75 -47.32 -30.34
N ARG A 100 23.49 -46.10 -30.87
CA ARG A 100 23.00 -45.94 -32.25
C ARG A 100 24.08 -46.29 -33.31
N VAL A 101 25.33 -45.90 -33.06
CA VAL A 101 26.45 -46.24 -33.93
C VAL A 101 26.67 -47.75 -33.91
N ARG A 102 26.58 -48.43 -32.76
CA ARG A 102 26.64 -49.88 -32.67
C ARG A 102 25.56 -50.58 -33.44
N ALA A 103 24.31 -50.07 -33.33
CA ALA A 103 23.19 -50.61 -34.10
C ALA A 103 23.34 -50.51 -35.63
N ALA A 104 24.10 -49.50 -36.11
CA ALA A 104 24.35 -49.26 -37.54
C ALA A 104 25.61 -49.95 -38.07
N LEU A 105 26.67 -50.03 -37.29
CA LEU A 105 27.96 -50.61 -37.70
C LEU A 105 28.11 -52.10 -37.33
N GLY A 106 27.31 -52.57 -36.38
CA GLY A 106 27.31 -53.94 -35.89
C GLY A 106 27.70 -54.09 -34.41
N GLU A 107 27.27 -55.21 -33.80
CA GLU A 107 27.40 -55.48 -32.36
C GLU A 107 28.88 -55.57 -31.91
N ASN A 108 29.81 -55.89 -32.80
CA ASN A 108 31.24 -55.99 -32.49
C ASN A 108 31.96 -54.64 -32.40
N THR A 109 31.23 -53.53 -32.69
CA THR A 109 31.82 -52.17 -32.59
C THR A 109 32.12 -51.82 -31.14
N ARG A 110 33.37 -51.49 -30.84
CA ARG A 110 33.85 -51.05 -29.52
C ARG A 110 34.00 -49.54 -29.50
N PHE A 111 33.89 -48.96 -28.30
CA PHE A 111 34.02 -47.52 -28.07
C PHE A 111 35.00 -47.27 -26.94
N ALA A 112 35.77 -46.19 -27.06
CA ALA A 112 36.66 -45.71 -25.99
C ALA A 112 36.64 -44.17 -25.95
N TYR A 113 36.84 -43.61 -24.75
CA TYR A 113 37.03 -42.16 -24.54
C TYR A 113 38.47 -41.73 -24.82
N ALA A 114 39.42 -42.57 -24.47
CA ALA A 114 40.82 -42.34 -24.80
C ALA A 114 41.48 -43.64 -25.23
N ARG A 115 42.47 -43.53 -26.11
CA ARG A 115 43.33 -44.62 -26.56
C ARG A 115 44.81 -44.18 -26.44
N ASP A 116 45.62 -44.94 -25.70
CA ASP A 116 47.00 -44.66 -25.44
C ASP A 116 47.33 -43.25 -24.94
N GLY A 117 46.35 -42.65 -24.15
CA GLY A 117 46.44 -41.31 -23.59
C GLY A 117 45.94 -40.19 -24.52
N GLU A 118 45.42 -40.50 -25.70
CA GLU A 118 44.84 -39.57 -26.63
C GLU A 118 43.32 -39.52 -26.45
N GLU A 119 42.79 -38.39 -25.97
CA GLU A 119 41.37 -38.19 -25.75
C GLU A 119 40.61 -37.96 -27.05
N GLY A 120 39.45 -38.63 -27.21
CA GLY A 120 38.58 -38.53 -28.36
C GLY A 120 37.44 -39.51 -28.29
N PHE A 121 36.46 -39.39 -29.17
CA PHE A 121 35.40 -40.40 -29.33
C PHE A 121 35.93 -41.46 -30.29
N TRP A 122 36.48 -42.56 -29.74
CA TRP A 122 37.07 -43.68 -30.48
C TRP A 122 36.00 -44.70 -30.81
N VAL A 123 35.94 -45.11 -32.09
CA VAL A 123 35.00 -46.11 -32.60
C VAL A 123 35.76 -47.14 -33.38
N SER A 124 35.60 -48.42 -33.03
CA SER A 124 36.20 -49.50 -33.79
C SER A 124 35.30 -49.91 -34.99
N PHE A 125 35.95 -50.31 -36.08
CA PHE A 125 35.29 -50.85 -37.26
C PHE A 125 36.22 -51.88 -37.94
N PHE A 126 35.63 -52.76 -38.75
CA PHE A 126 36.34 -53.87 -39.38
C PHE A 126 36.45 -53.64 -40.88
N ILE A 127 37.62 -53.98 -41.43
CA ILE A 127 37.88 -54.12 -42.86
C ILE A 127 38.40 -55.54 -43.03
N ASP A 128 37.66 -56.43 -43.74
CA ASP A 128 37.85 -57.85 -43.80
C ASP A 128 38.02 -58.50 -42.41
N SER A 129 39.19 -58.94 -42.04
CA SER A 129 39.50 -59.51 -40.71
C SER A 129 40.22 -58.57 -39.77
N ASP A 130 40.59 -57.38 -40.24
CA ASP A 130 41.43 -56.46 -39.50
C ASP A 130 40.52 -55.38 -38.80
N GLU A 131 40.78 -55.11 -37.52
CA GLU A 131 40.15 -54.10 -36.74
C GLU A 131 40.87 -52.75 -36.81
N PHE A 132 40.12 -51.68 -37.01
CA PHE A 132 40.66 -50.32 -37.05
C PHE A 132 39.92 -49.45 -36.04
N TRP A 133 40.59 -48.43 -35.50
CA TRP A 133 40.00 -47.39 -34.65
C TRP A 133 39.96 -46.06 -35.39
N ALA A 134 38.80 -45.42 -35.39
CA ALA A 134 38.63 -44.06 -35.85
C ALA A 134 38.41 -43.14 -34.65
N MET A 135 39.16 -42.05 -34.57
CA MET A 135 39.03 -41.02 -33.55
C MET A 135 38.26 -39.82 -34.13
N LEU A 136 37.20 -39.45 -33.46
CA LEU A 136 36.49 -38.22 -33.75
C LEU A 136 36.76 -37.21 -32.61
N PRO A 137 37.05 -35.93 -32.93
CA PRO A 137 37.28 -34.90 -31.91
C PRO A 137 36.09 -34.72 -30.98
N LEU A 138 36.32 -34.67 -29.68
CA LEU A 138 35.27 -34.47 -28.66
C LEU A 138 34.54 -33.14 -28.80
N GLU A 139 35.16 -32.15 -29.43
CA GLU A 139 34.56 -30.84 -29.72
C GLU A 139 33.26 -30.94 -30.54
N ARG A 140 33.12 -31.97 -31.38
CA ARG A 140 31.87 -32.25 -32.13
C ARG A 140 30.72 -32.67 -31.22
N PHE A 141 31.02 -33.21 -30.06
CA PHE A 141 30.06 -33.68 -29.06
C PHE A 141 29.79 -32.61 -27.98
N ALA A 142 30.63 -31.54 -27.93
CA ALA A 142 30.47 -30.47 -26.97
C ALA A 142 29.10 -29.76 -27.12
N PRO A 143 28.40 -29.41 -26.03
CA PRO A 143 27.10 -28.75 -26.11
C PRO A 143 27.24 -27.42 -26.87
N ALA A 144 26.33 -27.18 -27.82
CA ALA A 144 26.26 -25.92 -28.57
C ALA A 144 25.73 -24.73 -27.74
N PHE A 145 25.85 -24.80 -26.41
CA PHE A 145 25.44 -23.74 -25.51
C PHE A 145 26.44 -22.60 -25.58
N GLY A 146 26.28 -21.72 -26.57
CA GLY A 146 27.02 -20.47 -26.62
C GLY A 146 26.45 -19.49 -25.56
N LEU A 147 27.33 -18.61 -25.07
CA LEU A 147 27.02 -17.50 -24.16
C LEU A 147 25.79 -16.67 -24.64
N GLN A 148 25.48 -16.78 -25.93
CA GLN A 148 24.34 -16.15 -26.61
C GLN A 148 22.97 -16.54 -26.00
N TRP A 149 22.74 -17.82 -25.67
CA TRP A 149 21.47 -18.29 -25.08
C TRP A 149 21.26 -17.78 -23.68
N LEU A 150 22.31 -17.61 -22.91
CA LEU A 150 22.28 -17.03 -21.59
C LEU A 150 21.90 -15.53 -21.67
N GLY A 151 22.42 -14.82 -22.68
CA GLY A 151 22.08 -13.43 -22.99
C GLY A 151 20.59 -13.26 -23.34
N TRP A 152 20.07 -14.11 -24.23
CA TRP A 152 18.65 -14.10 -24.59
C TRP A 152 17.74 -14.42 -23.40
N GLY A 153 18.09 -15.40 -22.57
CA GLY A 153 17.34 -15.76 -21.36
C GLY A 153 17.28 -14.61 -20.35
N LEU A 154 18.40 -13.95 -20.10
CA LEU A 154 18.48 -12.79 -19.23
C LEU A 154 17.71 -11.59 -19.79
N GLY A 155 17.78 -11.35 -21.10
CA GLY A 155 17.02 -10.27 -21.77
C GLY A 155 15.51 -10.46 -21.65
N LEU A 156 15.02 -11.68 -21.92
CA LEU A 156 13.60 -12.03 -21.75
C LEU A 156 13.15 -11.91 -20.31
N LEU A 157 13.95 -12.35 -19.34
CA LEU A 157 13.65 -12.22 -17.91
C LEU A 157 13.56 -10.75 -17.51
N ALA A 158 14.51 -9.91 -17.92
CA ALA A 158 14.52 -8.48 -17.63
C ALA A 158 13.28 -7.78 -18.23
N LEU A 159 12.91 -8.09 -19.47
CA LEU A 159 11.73 -7.56 -20.13
C LEU A 159 10.44 -7.97 -19.41
N ALA A 160 10.35 -9.23 -18.99
CA ALA A 160 9.21 -9.75 -18.26
C ALA A 160 9.05 -9.11 -16.86
N LEU A 161 10.16 -8.91 -16.14
CA LEU A 161 10.17 -8.22 -14.85
C LEU A 161 9.78 -6.73 -15.01
N ALA A 162 10.26 -6.06 -16.05
CA ALA A 162 9.87 -4.69 -16.37
C ALA A 162 8.37 -4.58 -16.66
N GLY A 163 7.80 -5.51 -17.44
CA GLY A 163 6.38 -5.59 -17.70
C GLY A 163 5.55 -5.81 -16.43
N ALA A 164 5.97 -6.74 -15.57
CA ALA A 164 5.32 -7.00 -14.28
C ALA A 164 5.35 -5.75 -13.37
N TRP A 165 6.46 -5.03 -13.36
CA TRP A 165 6.60 -3.79 -12.59
C TRP A 165 5.68 -2.70 -13.11
N LEU A 166 5.59 -2.49 -14.43
CA LEU A 166 4.70 -1.52 -15.06
C LEU A 166 3.22 -1.80 -14.74
N ILE A 167 2.78 -3.05 -14.86
CA ILE A 167 1.39 -3.45 -14.57
C ILE A 167 1.09 -3.23 -13.07
N ALA A 168 1.96 -3.72 -12.18
CA ALA A 168 1.76 -3.59 -10.75
C ALA A 168 1.74 -2.12 -10.31
N PHE A 169 2.59 -1.28 -10.87
CA PHE A 169 2.65 0.16 -10.60
C PHE A 169 1.42 0.90 -11.14
N GLY A 170 0.97 0.56 -12.35
CA GLY A 170 -0.20 1.17 -13.00
C GLY A 170 -1.53 0.87 -12.28
N ILE A 171 -1.62 -0.20 -11.51
CA ILE A 171 -2.83 -0.58 -10.77
C ILE A 171 -2.74 -0.18 -9.29
N ALA A 172 -1.61 -0.51 -8.63
CA ALA A 172 -1.50 -0.35 -7.18
C ALA A 172 -1.48 1.11 -6.73
N ARG A 173 -0.87 1.98 -7.51
CA ARG A 173 -0.73 3.40 -7.17
C ARG A 173 -2.05 4.17 -7.16
N PRO A 174 -2.88 4.10 -8.23
CA PRO A 174 -4.22 4.71 -8.24
C PRO A 174 -5.13 4.13 -7.14
N LEU A 175 -5.11 2.81 -6.93
CA LEU A 175 -5.91 2.17 -5.91
C LEU A 175 -5.53 2.63 -4.48
N ALA A 176 -4.24 2.79 -4.20
CA ALA A 176 -3.77 3.33 -2.94
C ALA A 176 -4.16 4.81 -2.76
N ALA A 177 -4.23 5.60 -3.84
CA ALA A 177 -4.71 6.98 -3.80
C ALA A 177 -6.21 7.03 -3.44
N LEU A 178 -7.03 6.19 -4.09
CA LEU A 178 -8.46 6.06 -3.78
C LEU A 178 -8.70 5.63 -2.33
N THR A 179 -7.96 4.62 -1.83
CA THR A 179 -8.07 4.15 -0.44
C THR A 179 -7.75 5.26 0.56
N ARG A 180 -6.71 6.06 0.30
CA ARG A 180 -6.36 7.21 1.16
C ARG A 180 -7.42 8.31 1.09
N ALA A 181 -7.94 8.61 -0.09
CA ALA A 181 -9.00 9.59 -0.28
C ALA A 181 -10.29 9.17 0.43
N ALA A 182 -10.69 7.89 0.33
CA ALA A 182 -11.83 7.34 1.04
C ALA A 182 -11.66 7.41 2.57
N GLY A 183 -10.46 7.10 3.08
CA GLY A 183 -10.15 7.22 4.50
C GLY A 183 -10.21 8.67 5.00
N ARG A 184 -9.77 9.66 4.19
CA ARG A 184 -9.91 11.09 4.52
C ARG A 184 -11.36 11.55 4.51
N LEU A 185 -12.13 11.15 3.50
CA LEU A 185 -13.55 11.46 3.41
C LEU A 185 -14.33 10.89 4.61
N GLY A 186 -14.03 9.65 5.04
CA GLY A 186 -14.64 9.03 6.22
C GLY A 186 -14.30 9.74 7.55
N ARG A 187 -13.21 10.51 7.61
CA ARG A 187 -12.85 11.34 8.76
C ARG A 187 -13.43 12.77 8.67
N GLY A 188 -14.23 13.07 7.63
CA GLY A 188 -14.79 14.39 7.42
C GLY A 188 -13.78 15.44 6.96
N GLU A 189 -12.61 15.02 6.42
CA GLU A 189 -11.63 15.94 5.86
C GLU A 189 -12.10 16.48 4.49
N PRO A 190 -11.71 17.71 4.11
CA PRO A 190 -12.06 18.28 2.83
C PRO A 190 -11.66 17.38 1.67
N HIS A 191 -12.58 17.15 0.72
CA HIS A 191 -12.32 16.33 -0.44
C HIS A 191 -11.29 17.00 -1.38
N GLN A 192 -10.21 16.30 -1.66
CA GLN A 192 -9.30 16.61 -2.76
C GLN A 192 -9.57 15.60 -3.89
N PRO A 193 -9.85 16.06 -5.12
CA PRO A 193 -10.12 15.17 -6.23
C PRO A 193 -8.98 14.16 -6.43
N VAL A 194 -9.32 12.90 -6.62
CA VAL A 194 -8.36 11.86 -6.98
C VAL A 194 -8.08 12.00 -8.49
N PRO A 195 -6.79 11.95 -8.92
CA PRO A 195 -6.46 11.98 -10.33
C PRO A 195 -7.16 10.87 -11.13
N GLU A 196 -7.75 11.25 -12.26
CA GLU A 196 -8.42 10.33 -13.18
C GLU A 196 -7.40 9.83 -14.21
N GLU A 197 -6.54 8.88 -13.78
CA GLU A 197 -5.43 8.36 -14.57
C GLU A 197 -5.40 6.83 -14.57
N GLY A 198 -4.87 6.22 -15.63
CA GLY A 198 -4.66 4.78 -15.72
C GLY A 198 -5.65 4.04 -16.61
N ALA A 199 -5.94 2.77 -16.29
CA ALA A 199 -6.86 1.93 -17.04
C ALA A 199 -8.30 2.48 -17.01
N ARG A 200 -9.10 2.17 -18.05
CA ARG A 200 -10.49 2.68 -18.19
C ARG A 200 -11.36 2.42 -16.96
N GLU A 201 -11.19 1.27 -16.33
CA GLU A 201 -11.91 0.86 -15.12
C GLU A 201 -11.52 1.71 -13.92
N LEU A 202 -10.23 2.06 -13.79
CA LEU A 202 -9.73 2.93 -12.72
C LEU A 202 -10.15 4.38 -12.92
N LEU A 203 -10.14 4.87 -14.16
CA LEU A 203 -10.70 6.18 -14.54
C LEU A 203 -12.17 6.29 -14.13
N ALA A 204 -12.98 5.30 -14.50
CA ALA A 204 -14.41 5.28 -14.16
C ALA A 204 -14.64 5.24 -12.63
N LEU A 205 -13.83 4.47 -11.91
CA LEU A 205 -13.88 4.38 -10.45
C LEU A 205 -13.49 5.71 -9.78
N ALA A 206 -12.40 6.35 -10.23
CA ALA A 206 -11.96 7.64 -9.71
C ALA A 206 -13.02 8.74 -9.97
N ALA A 207 -13.58 8.79 -11.17
CA ALA A 207 -14.64 9.73 -11.52
C ALA A 207 -15.92 9.51 -10.70
N ALA A 208 -16.32 8.24 -10.48
CA ALA A 208 -17.46 7.91 -9.62
C ALA A 208 -17.22 8.31 -8.17
N PHE A 209 -16.01 8.05 -7.64
CA PHE A 209 -15.64 8.47 -6.30
C PHE A 209 -15.64 10.00 -6.15
N ASN A 210 -15.06 10.73 -7.11
CA ASN A 210 -15.03 12.20 -7.10
C ASN A 210 -16.45 12.79 -7.12
N ARG A 211 -17.35 12.24 -7.95
CA ARG A 211 -18.77 12.65 -7.96
C ARG A 211 -19.43 12.39 -6.62
N MET A 212 -19.33 11.19 -6.07
CA MET A 212 -19.92 10.86 -4.76
C MET A 212 -19.43 11.80 -3.66
N ALA A 213 -18.12 12.10 -3.62
CA ALA A 213 -17.56 13.01 -2.63
C ALA A 213 -18.06 14.45 -2.81
N SER A 214 -18.21 14.92 -4.06
CA SER A 214 -18.79 16.23 -4.38
C SER A 214 -20.28 16.32 -3.98
N ASP A 215 -21.05 15.27 -4.26
CA ASP A 215 -22.47 15.19 -3.92
C ASP A 215 -22.65 15.22 -2.39
N LEU A 216 -21.83 14.45 -1.65
CA LEU A 216 -21.84 14.46 -0.19
C LEU A 216 -21.54 15.86 0.37
N ALA A 217 -20.51 16.53 -0.15
CA ALA A 217 -20.18 17.89 0.24
C ALA A 217 -21.29 18.90 -0.14
N GLY A 218 -22.00 18.65 -1.24
CA GLY A 218 -23.19 19.40 -1.66
C GLY A 218 -24.32 19.26 -0.64
N MET A 219 -24.66 18.02 -0.29
CA MET A 219 -25.72 17.71 0.70
C MET A 219 -25.43 18.31 2.08
N GLU A 220 -24.17 18.28 2.54
CA GLU A 220 -23.78 18.91 3.82
C GLU A 220 -23.98 20.44 3.78
N ARG A 221 -23.61 21.10 2.68
CA ARG A 221 -23.82 22.54 2.50
C ARG A 221 -25.30 22.90 2.45
N GLU A 222 -26.11 22.15 1.71
CA GLU A 222 -27.56 22.32 1.62
C GLU A 222 -28.20 22.16 3.00
N ARG A 223 -27.82 21.11 3.73
CA ARG A 223 -28.30 20.89 5.11
C ARG A 223 -27.96 22.08 6.01
N ALA A 224 -26.77 22.60 5.96
CA ALA A 224 -26.34 23.76 6.74
C ALA A 224 -27.14 25.03 6.35
N MET A 225 -27.43 25.23 5.06
CA MET A 225 -28.23 26.37 4.56
C MET A 225 -29.69 26.29 5.02
N VAL A 226 -30.31 25.10 4.90
CA VAL A 226 -31.69 24.88 5.36
C VAL A 226 -31.82 25.16 6.87
N LEU A 227 -30.88 24.65 7.67
CA LEU A 227 -30.85 24.86 9.11
C LEU A 227 -30.65 26.34 9.48
N ALA A 228 -29.82 27.06 8.73
CA ALA A 228 -29.63 28.50 8.91
C ALA A 228 -30.92 29.30 8.59
N GLY A 229 -31.62 28.91 7.51
CA GLY A 229 -32.90 29.50 7.15
C GLY A 229 -34.00 29.31 8.22
N ILE A 230 -34.15 28.04 8.67
CA ILE A 230 -35.13 27.71 9.74
C ILE A 230 -34.85 28.54 11.00
N SER A 231 -33.59 28.70 11.38
CA SER A 231 -33.25 29.44 12.60
C SER A 231 -33.52 30.94 12.47
N HIS A 232 -33.26 31.53 11.32
CA HIS A 232 -33.64 32.91 11.06
C HIS A 232 -35.15 33.09 11.18
N ASP A 233 -35.93 32.18 10.60
CA ASP A 233 -37.39 32.24 10.60
C ASP A 233 -38.01 31.98 11.98
N LEU A 234 -37.33 31.22 12.84
CA LEU A 234 -37.72 31.02 14.25
C LEU A 234 -37.35 32.23 15.13
N ARG A 235 -36.23 32.89 14.88
CA ARG A 235 -35.76 34.04 15.68
C ARG A 235 -36.69 35.26 15.50
N THR A 236 -37.24 35.46 14.31
CA THR A 236 -38.12 36.57 14.01
C THR A 236 -39.38 36.57 14.87
N PRO A 237 -40.20 35.49 15.00
CA PRO A 237 -41.36 35.46 15.90
C PRO A 237 -40.97 35.56 17.38
N LEU A 238 -39.80 34.96 17.80
CA LEU A 238 -39.34 35.08 19.18
C LEU A 238 -39.01 36.53 19.54
N SER A 239 -38.32 37.26 18.68
CA SER A 239 -38.03 38.68 18.87
C SER A 239 -39.29 39.50 18.96
N ARG A 240 -40.33 39.15 18.19
CA ARG A 240 -41.65 39.80 18.24
C ARG A 240 -42.39 39.51 19.54
N LEU A 241 -42.34 38.24 20.02
CA LEU A 241 -42.93 37.86 21.32
C LEU A 241 -42.26 38.63 22.45
N ARG A 242 -40.91 38.72 22.44
CA ARG A 242 -40.14 39.50 23.42
C ARG A 242 -40.56 40.96 23.44
N LEU A 243 -40.64 41.59 22.28
CA LEU A 243 -41.07 42.98 22.16
C LEU A 243 -42.52 43.19 22.69
N MET A 244 -43.45 42.25 22.41
CA MET A 244 -44.83 42.31 22.92
C MET A 244 -44.85 42.20 24.45
N LEU A 245 -44.02 41.35 25.04
CA LEU A 245 -43.88 41.24 26.50
C LEU A 245 -43.32 42.51 27.12
N GLU A 246 -42.29 43.09 26.56
CA GLU A 246 -41.69 44.34 26.99
C GLU A 246 -42.70 45.51 26.89
N MET A 247 -43.54 45.57 25.84
CA MET A 247 -44.53 46.60 25.63
C MET A 247 -45.76 46.39 26.47
N SER A 248 -46.09 45.22 27.01
CA SER A 248 -47.23 44.92 27.81
C SER A 248 -47.20 45.59 29.18
N GLY A 249 -46.03 46.06 29.62
CA GLY A 249 -45.87 46.76 30.92
C GLY A 249 -46.22 45.91 32.14
N ALA A 250 -46.43 44.63 31.98
CA ALA A 250 -46.81 43.72 33.04
C ALA A 250 -45.62 43.37 33.92
N GLU A 251 -45.39 44.08 34.98
CA GLU A 251 -44.50 43.68 36.08
C GLU A 251 -45.12 42.49 36.83
N SER A 252 -45.09 41.32 36.23
CA SER A 252 -45.54 40.09 36.87
C SER A 252 -44.54 39.03 36.78
N THR A 253 -44.42 38.14 37.78
CA THR A 253 -43.58 36.96 37.78
C THR A 253 -43.80 36.07 36.53
N ALA A 254 -45.01 36.15 35.94
CA ALA A 254 -45.30 35.44 34.68
C ALA A 254 -44.60 36.07 33.47
N SER A 255 -44.46 37.41 33.41
CA SER A 255 -43.75 38.10 32.32
C SER A 255 -42.26 37.82 32.38
N GLU A 256 -41.67 37.79 33.57
CA GLU A 256 -40.25 37.41 33.77
C GLU A 256 -40.00 35.95 33.40
N ALA A 257 -40.90 35.03 33.74
CA ALA A 257 -40.82 33.63 33.34
C ALA A 257 -40.90 33.45 31.83
N MET A 258 -41.86 34.13 31.14
CA MET A 258 -41.97 34.09 29.68
C MET A 258 -40.74 34.67 28.98
N THR A 259 -40.16 35.75 29.49
CA THR A 259 -38.91 36.31 28.94
C THR A 259 -37.76 35.32 29.07
N THR A 260 -37.64 34.64 30.20
CA THR A 260 -36.65 33.59 30.43
C THR A 260 -36.85 32.42 29.46
N ASP A 261 -38.09 31.98 29.23
CA ASP A 261 -38.40 30.90 28.28
C ASP A 261 -38.01 31.28 26.83
N ILE A 262 -38.29 32.54 26.42
CA ILE A 262 -37.90 33.05 25.08
C ILE A 262 -36.38 33.09 24.93
N ASP A 263 -35.64 33.56 25.94
CA ASP A 263 -34.18 33.58 25.92
C ASP A 263 -33.60 32.18 25.89
N GLU A 264 -34.22 31.22 26.57
CA GLU A 264 -33.79 29.80 26.51
C GLU A 264 -34.02 29.18 25.13
N ILE A 265 -35.19 29.48 24.49
CA ILE A 265 -35.45 29.00 23.13
C ILE A 265 -34.43 29.58 22.13
N ASP A 266 -34.13 30.90 22.21
CA ASP A 266 -33.14 31.53 21.30
C ASP A 266 -31.73 30.94 21.51
N ALA A 267 -31.34 30.66 22.76
CA ALA A 267 -30.10 29.99 23.08
C ALA A 267 -30.04 28.55 22.50
N VAL A 268 -31.12 27.77 22.58
CA VAL A 268 -31.23 26.43 22.00
C VAL A 268 -31.10 26.48 20.48
N ILE A 269 -31.82 27.42 19.84
CA ILE A 269 -31.73 27.64 18.38
C ILE A 269 -30.29 28.02 17.99
N GLY A 270 -29.63 28.91 18.74
CA GLY A 270 -28.24 29.28 18.53
C GLY A 270 -27.30 28.08 18.60
N GLN A 271 -27.42 27.26 19.65
CA GLN A 271 -26.60 26.03 19.82
C GLN A 271 -26.87 25.02 18.71
N PHE A 272 -28.10 24.87 18.25
CA PHE A 272 -28.48 23.99 17.16
C PHE A 272 -27.84 24.43 15.82
N LEU A 273 -27.87 25.73 15.53
CA LEU A 273 -27.21 26.31 14.38
C LEU A 273 -25.69 26.09 14.42
N ASP A 274 -25.12 26.30 15.57
CA ASP A 274 -23.70 26.12 15.80
C ASP A 274 -23.27 24.65 15.61
N PHE A 275 -24.15 23.74 16.03
CA PHE A 275 -23.96 22.31 15.76
C PHE A 275 -24.13 21.97 14.27
N ALA A 276 -25.06 22.62 13.57
CA ALA A 276 -25.38 22.33 12.17
C ALA A 276 -24.38 22.92 11.17
N ARG A 277 -23.70 24.02 11.52
CA ARG A 277 -22.65 24.59 10.67
C ARG A 277 -21.47 23.67 10.62
N SER A 278 -21.06 23.28 9.39
CA SER A 278 -19.80 22.53 9.19
C SER A 278 -18.63 23.37 9.65
N GLU A 279 -17.93 22.91 10.67
CA GLU A 279 -16.86 23.68 11.34
C GLU A 279 -15.49 23.51 10.68
N THR A 280 -15.46 23.28 9.40
CA THR A 280 -14.26 23.36 8.58
C THR A 280 -13.96 24.81 8.19
N GLY A 281 -13.72 25.65 9.20
CA GLY A 281 -13.06 26.92 8.97
C GLY A 281 -11.64 26.66 8.46
N ASP A 282 -11.13 27.55 7.60
CA ASP A 282 -9.73 27.47 7.14
C ASP A 282 -8.80 27.44 8.37
N LYS A 283 -7.96 26.39 8.41
CA LYS A 283 -6.91 26.30 9.43
C LYS A 283 -5.78 27.22 9.00
N SER A 284 -5.56 28.27 9.75
CA SER A 284 -4.44 29.19 9.58
C SER A 284 -3.56 29.16 10.84
N GLU A 285 -2.32 29.58 10.68
CA GLU A 285 -1.39 29.76 11.80
C GLU A 285 -2.00 30.74 12.81
N ASN A 286 -2.24 30.28 14.02
CA ASN A 286 -2.85 31.06 15.09
C ASN A 286 -2.14 30.79 16.42
N ASP A 287 -2.21 31.76 17.33
CA ASP A 287 -1.79 31.62 18.72
C ASP A 287 -3.00 31.20 19.58
N VAL A 288 -2.93 30.05 20.21
CA VAL A 288 -4.01 29.53 21.06
C VAL A 288 -4.07 30.26 22.40
N ASN A 289 -2.94 30.74 22.92
CA ASN A 289 -2.90 31.49 24.19
C ASN A 289 -3.56 32.86 24.01
N GLU A 290 -3.27 33.57 22.92
CA GLU A 290 -3.98 34.83 22.58
C GLU A 290 -5.50 34.64 22.49
N LEU A 291 -5.94 33.57 21.82
CA LEU A 291 -7.38 33.26 21.71
C LEU A 291 -8.01 33.04 23.08
N LEU A 292 -7.33 32.32 23.98
CA LEU A 292 -7.86 31.99 25.32
C LEU A 292 -7.76 33.17 26.29
N ASP A 293 -6.79 34.05 26.16
CA ASP A 293 -6.72 35.33 26.86
C ASP A 293 -7.89 36.25 26.49
N ASP A 294 -8.18 36.36 25.19
CA ASP A 294 -9.36 37.09 24.69
C ASP A 294 -10.67 36.53 25.25
N LEU A 295 -10.79 35.19 25.32
CA LEU A 295 -11.95 34.49 25.85
C LEU A 295 -12.10 34.72 27.37
N ALA A 296 -11.03 34.57 28.15
CA ALA A 296 -11.04 34.83 29.57
C ALA A 296 -11.37 36.29 29.89
N GLY A 297 -10.81 37.23 29.11
CA GLY A 297 -11.14 38.65 29.20
C GLY A 297 -12.61 38.95 28.87
N HIS A 298 -13.22 38.22 27.96
CA HIS A 298 -14.66 38.34 27.69
C HIS A 298 -15.50 37.95 28.91
N TYR A 299 -15.24 36.79 29.53
CA TYR A 299 -15.92 36.35 30.74
C TYR A 299 -15.69 37.30 31.94
N ALA A 300 -14.47 37.84 32.11
CA ALA A 300 -14.18 38.82 33.14
C ALA A 300 -15.03 40.10 32.99
N ARG A 301 -15.23 40.61 31.77
CA ARG A 301 -16.13 41.74 31.49
C ARG A 301 -17.58 41.46 31.84
N LEU A 302 -18.01 40.18 31.78
CA LEU A 302 -19.32 39.73 32.21
C LEU A 302 -19.41 39.51 33.75
N GLY A 303 -18.36 39.83 34.50
CA GLY A 303 -18.28 39.66 35.95
C GLY A 303 -18.06 38.20 36.38
N ARG A 304 -17.69 37.31 35.48
CA ARG A 304 -17.45 35.89 35.77
C ARG A 304 -16.05 35.62 36.17
N LYS A 305 -15.82 34.78 37.21
CA LYS A 305 -14.48 34.37 37.68
C LYS A 305 -13.93 33.20 36.88
N VAL A 306 -13.43 33.54 35.70
CA VAL A 306 -12.74 32.61 34.81
C VAL A 306 -11.27 33.00 34.78
N SER A 307 -10.36 32.10 35.19
CA SER A 307 -8.91 32.33 35.18
C SER A 307 -8.26 31.50 34.07
N PHE A 308 -7.20 32.08 33.47
CA PHE A 308 -6.41 31.40 32.47
C PHE A 308 -4.97 31.25 32.93
N LYS A 309 -4.44 30.04 32.91
CA LYS A 309 -3.04 29.69 33.16
C LYS A 309 -2.46 29.03 31.92
N HIS A 310 -1.51 29.67 31.29
CA HIS A 310 -0.91 29.19 30.05
C HIS A 310 0.52 28.77 30.20
N GLN A 311 0.94 27.80 29.35
CA GLN A 311 2.34 27.52 29.06
C GLN A 311 2.68 28.13 27.69
N PRO A 312 3.97 28.45 27.42
CA PRO A 312 4.39 28.88 26.08
C PRO A 312 4.10 27.78 25.04
N ILE A 313 3.24 28.10 24.08
CA ILE A 313 2.87 27.21 22.98
C ILE A 313 3.17 27.95 21.69
N PRO A 314 3.91 27.34 20.73
CA PRO A 314 4.12 27.94 19.42
C PRO A 314 2.81 28.06 18.62
N THR A 315 2.76 28.97 17.68
CA THR A 315 1.66 29.05 16.70
C THR A 315 1.55 27.75 15.91
N PHE A 316 0.32 27.38 15.58
CA PHE A 316 0.05 26.17 14.78
C PHE A 316 -1.23 26.35 13.97
N PRO A 317 -1.45 25.56 12.90
CA PRO A 317 -2.63 25.70 12.06
C PRO A 317 -3.89 25.13 12.74
N PHE A 318 -4.83 26.02 13.08
CA PHE A 318 -6.15 25.63 13.58
C PHE A 318 -7.26 26.63 13.18
N ALA A 319 -8.51 26.17 13.21
CA ALA A 319 -9.67 27.01 12.93
C ALA A 319 -10.02 27.84 14.18
N ARG A 320 -9.55 29.10 14.26
CA ARG A 320 -9.66 30.00 15.42
C ARG A 320 -11.08 30.09 15.98
N MET A 321 -12.10 30.27 15.11
CA MET A 321 -13.48 30.40 15.56
C MET A 321 -14.08 29.10 16.08
N ALA A 322 -13.72 27.95 15.49
CA ALA A 322 -14.17 26.66 15.95
C ALA A 322 -13.60 26.31 17.33
N VAL A 323 -12.29 26.51 17.54
CA VAL A 323 -11.65 26.27 18.83
C VAL A 323 -12.18 27.24 19.89
N ARG A 324 -12.34 28.54 19.56
CA ARG A 324 -12.96 29.52 20.47
C ARG A 324 -14.33 29.05 20.96
N ARG A 325 -15.18 28.59 20.04
CA ARG A 325 -16.54 28.08 20.34
C ARG A 325 -16.47 26.81 21.18
N ALA A 326 -15.57 25.87 20.88
CA ALA A 326 -15.40 24.66 21.67
C ALA A 326 -15.04 24.97 23.11
N VAL A 327 -14.07 25.85 23.33
CA VAL A 327 -13.67 26.25 24.71
C VAL A 327 -14.76 27.03 25.40
N ALA A 328 -15.46 27.93 24.70
CA ALA A 328 -16.62 28.63 25.27
C ALA A 328 -17.72 27.65 25.75
N ASN A 329 -18.05 26.64 24.96
CA ASN A 329 -18.99 25.59 25.38
C ASN A 329 -18.55 24.85 26.66
N LEU A 330 -17.23 24.58 26.81
CA LEU A 330 -16.72 23.97 28.03
C LEU A 330 -16.81 24.90 29.23
N VAL A 331 -16.48 26.18 29.05
CA VAL A 331 -16.56 27.19 30.11
C VAL A 331 -18.00 27.44 30.52
N ASP A 332 -18.93 27.57 29.55
CA ASP A 332 -20.35 27.75 29.82
C ASP A 332 -20.93 26.55 30.57
N ASN A 333 -20.54 25.33 30.20
CA ASN A 333 -20.96 24.13 30.93
C ASN A 333 -20.40 24.16 32.37
N ALA A 334 -19.13 24.51 32.58
CA ALA A 334 -18.54 24.62 33.91
C ALA A 334 -19.26 25.68 34.76
N LEU A 335 -19.51 26.87 34.22
CA LEU A 335 -20.25 27.92 34.92
C LEU A 335 -21.70 27.50 35.25
N ARG A 336 -22.34 26.75 34.36
CA ARG A 336 -23.75 26.31 34.53
C ARG A 336 -23.90 25.24 35.62
N TYR A 337 -23.03 24.22 35.60
CA TYR A 337 -23.17 23.03 36.46
C TYR A 337 -22.36 23.08 37.76
N ALA A 338 -21.25 23.83 37.76
CA ALA A 338 -20.37 23.94 38.91
C ALA A 338 -20.33 25.33 39.54
N GLY A 339 -20.73 26.38 38.77
CA GLY A 339 -20.58 27.77 39.21
C GLY A 339 -19.11 28.22 39.08
N GLU A 340 -18.75 29.22 39.88
CA GLU A 340 -17.44 29.84 39.91
C GLU A 340 -16.61 29.32 41.09
N PRO A 341 -15.26 29.26 40.97
CA PRO A 341 -14.41 29.69 39.82
C PRO A 341 -14.18 28.61 38.80
N VAL A 342 -14.00 29.00 37.54
CA VAL A 342 -13.56 28.12 36.43
C VAL A 342 -12.13 28.44 36.06
N GLU A 343 -11.30 27.42 35.82
CA GLU A 343 -9.89 27.57 35.46
C GLU A 343 -9.66 26.96 34.08
N ILE A 344 -9.00 27.72 33.18
CA ILE A 344 -8.54 27.22 31.87
C ILE A 344 -7.03 27.02 31.98
N ARG A 345 -6.52 25.91 31.44
CA ARG A 345 -5.08 25.62 31.33
C ARG A 345 -4.70 25.21 29.93
N THR A 346 -3.51 25.59 29.52
CA THR A 346 -2.92 25.05 28.28
C THR A 346 -1.61 24.35 28.58
N SER A 347 -1.34 23.28 27.85
CA SER A 347 -0.07 22.55 27.90
C SER A 347 0.21 21.92 26.56
N MET A 348 1.49 21.54 26.34
CA MET A 348 1.91 20.80 25.14
C MET A 348 2.57 19.51 25.57
N ALA A 349 2.11 18.37 25.03
CA ALA A 349 2.66 17.04 25.26
C ALA A 349 2.59 16.19 23.99
N ASP A 350 3.65 15.48 23.66
CA ASP A 350 3.74 14.54 22.52
C ASP A 350 3.31 15.14 21.17
N GLY A 351 3.64 16.41 20.89
CA GLY A 351 3.23 17.10 19.67
C GLY A 351 1.73 17.40 19.59
N LYS A 352 1.03 17.37 20.72
CA LYS A 352 -0.38 17.74 20.85
C LYS A 352 -0.51 18.88 21.84
N ILE A 353 -1.43 19.77 21.54
CA ILE A 353 -1.81 20.85 22.46
C ILE A 353 -3.04 20.40 23.24
N CYS A 354 -2.96 20.55 24.54
CA CYS A 354 -4.02 20.26 25.48
C CYS A 354 -4.60 21.57 26.01
N ILE A 355 -5.90 21.77 25.84
CA ILE A 355 -6.68 22.84 26.47
C ILE A 355 -7.59 22.17 27.50
N GLU A 356 -7.43 22.55 28.76
CA GLU A 356 -8.17 21.97 29.87
C GLU A 356 -9.05 23.04 30.51
N VAL A 357 -10.33 22.70 30.71
CA VAL A 357 -11.28 23.50 31.49
C VAL A 357 -11.60 22.73 32.77
N LEU A 358 -11.34 23.34 33.91
CA LEU A 358 -11.49 22.74 35.24
C LEU A 358 -12.55 23.46 36.05
N ASP A 359 -13.46 22.69 36.60
CA ASP A 359 -14.52 23.18 37.51
C ASP A 359 -14.47 22.46 38.88
N ARG A 360 -15.37 22.85 39.78
CA ARG A 360 -15.56 22.27 41.10
C ARG A 360 -16.98 21.71 41.32
N GLY A 361 -17.63 21.33 40.24
CA GLY A 361 -19.00 20.80 40.26
C GLY A 361 -19.09 19.34 40.72
N PRO A 362 -20.25 18.71 40.49
CA PRO A 362 -20.49 17.31 40.86
C PRO A 362 -19.67 16.32 40.04
N GLY A 363 -19.01 16.75 38.95
CA GLY A 363 -18.32 15.87 38.01
C GLY A 363 -19.28 15.09 37.10
N ILE A 364 -18.68 14.14 36.34
CA ILE A 364 -19.40 13.24 35.44
C ILE A 364 -18.96 11.81 35.75
N PRO A 365 -19.88 10.87 35.97
CA PRO A 365 -19.54 9.46 36.10
C PRO A 365 -18.83 8.94 34.85
N GLU A 366 -17.76 8.17 34.98
CA GLU A 366 -16.96 7.66 33.87
C GLU A 366 -17.82 6.90 32.84
N ALA A 367 -18.78 6.11 33.31
CA ALA A 367 -19.71 5.36 32.43
C ALA A 367 -20.57 6.26 31.54
N GLU A 368 -20.80 7.52 31.93
CA GLU A 368 -21.63 8.47 31.21
C GLU A 368 -20.84 9.39 30.27
N ALA A 369 -19.52 9.47 30.46
CA ALA A 369 -18.66 10.40 29.74
C ALA A 369 -18.78 10.29 28.21
N GLU A 370 -18.80 9.05 27.67
CA GLU A 370 -18.94 8.83 26.22
C GLU A 370 -20.39 9.07 25.72
N ARG A 371 -21.39 8.80 26.55
CA ARG A 371 -22.78 9.07 26.21
C ARG A 371 -23.05 10.56 26.10
N LEU A 372 -22.52 11.37 27.01
CA LEU A 372 -22.71 12.82 27.07
C LEU A 372 -22.06 13.61 25.92
N LYS A 373 -21.12 13.01 25.18
CA LYS A 373 -20.55 13.57 23.95
C LYS A 373 -21.49 13.44 22.74
N ARG A 374 -22.58 12.66 22.85
CA ARG A 374 -23.55 12.52 21.77
C ARG A 374 -24.53 13.73 21.79
N PRO A 375 -24.99 14.17 20.61
CA PRO A 375 -25.95 15.24 20.52
C PRO A 375 -27.24 14.95 21.31
N PHE A 376 -27.82 15.98 21.90
CA PHE A 376 -29.12 15.93 22.65
C PHE A 376 -29.10 15.02 23.88
N THR A 377 -27.90 14.72 24.43
CA THR A 377 -27.77 13.87 25.61
C THR A 377 -27.49 14.71 26.86
N ARG A 378 -28.20 14.39 27.96
CA ARG A 378 -28.06 15.04 29.27
C ARG A 378 -27.87 13.99 30.37
N LEU A 379 -27.23 14.38 31.48
CA LEU A 379 -27.02 13.48 32.63
C LEU A 379 -28.33 13.18 33.35
N ASP A 380 -29.18 14.22 33.52
CA ASP A 380 -30.53 14.12 34.09
C ASP A 380 -31.56 14.50 33.04
N ASP A 381 -32.49 13.59 32.72
CA ASP A 381 -33.65 13.84 31.86
C ASP A 381 -34.75 14.65 32.57
N SER A 382 -34.54 15.00 33.86
CA SER A 382 -35.52 15.81 34.61
C SER A 382 -35.55 17.24 34.06
N ARG A 383 -36.71 17.70 33.62
CA ARG A 383 -36.98 19.06 33.10
C ARG A 383 -36.70 20.20 34.09
N ALA A 384 -36.30 19.89 35.32
CA ALA A 384 -36.10 20.85 36.42
C ALA A 384 -34.62 21.29 36.63
N GLY A 385 -33.68 20.80 35.79
CA GLY A 385 -32.28 21.23 35.88
C GLY A 385 -31.96 22.44 34.98
N PRO A 386 -30.80 23.13 35.17
CA PRO A 386 -30.41 24.28 34.35
C PRO A 386 -30.45 23.92 32.88
N GLY A 387 -31.28 24.64 32.11
CA GLY A 387 -31.62 24.33 30.72
C GLY A 387 -30.40 24.32 29.77
N GLY A 388 -30.51 23.52 28.71
CA GLY A 388 -29.55 23.45 27.61
C GLY A 388 -29.88 22.33 26.66
N ALA A 389 -29.64 22.51 25.35
CA ALA A 389 -30.00 21.56 24.28
C ALA A 389 -29.21 20.24 24.29
N GLY A 390 -28.24 20.05 25.18
CA GLY A 390 -27.36 18.87 25.18
C GLY A 390 -26.44 18.80 23.96
N LEU A 391 -26.11 19.94 23.36
CA LEU A 391 -25.29 20.05 22.16
C LEU A 391 -23.85 20.49 22.45
N GLY A 392 -23.58 21.13 23.60
CA GLY A 392 -22.26 21.73 23.89
C GLY A 392 -21.09 20.76 23.80
N LEU A 393 -21.17 19.62 24.49
CA LEU A 393 -20.09 18.59 24.44
C LEU A 393 -19.97 17.93 23.07
N ALA A 394 -21.07 17.76 22.33
CA ALA A 394 -21.05 17.24 20.98
C ALA A 394 -20.32 18.18 19.99
N ILE A 395 -20.47 19.51 20.17
CA ILE A 395 -19.75 20.53 19.41
C ILE A 395 -18.25 20.40 19.72
N VAL A 396 -17.85 20.30 20.99
CA VAL A 396 -16.44 20.15 21.39
C VAL A 396 -15.83 18.88 20.82
N GLU A 397 -16.50 17.75 20.92
CA GLU A 397 -16.04 16.47 20.36
C GLU A 397 -15.82 16.55 18.84
N ARG A 398 -16.72 17.24 18.13
CA ARG A 398 -16.64 17.45 16.68
C ARG A 398 -15.44 18.33 16.31
N VAL A 399 -15.21 19.42 17.05
CA VAL A 399 -14.04 20.30 16.87
C VAL A 399 -12.75 19.55 17.15
N ALA A 400 -12.72 18.75 18.21
CA ALA A 400 -11.58 17.88 18.52
C ALA A 400 -11.22 16.97 17.33
N ARG A 401 -12.21 16.23 16.80
CA ARG A 401 -12.03 15.33 15.66
C ARG A 401 -11.57 16.05 14.38
N ALA A 402 -12.13 17.24 14.10
CA ALA A 402 -11.72 18.05 12.95
C ALA A 402 -10.26 18.49 13.03
N HIS A 403 -9.69 18.57 14.25
CA HIS A 403 -8.28 18.89 14.51
C HIS A 403 -7.42 17.66 14.84
N ALA A 404 -7.86 16.44 14.43
CA ALA A 404 -7.17 15.16 14.71
C ALA A 404 -6.84 14.97 16.21
N GLY A 405 -7.68 15.51 17.07
CA GLY A 405 -7.59 15.44 18.52
C GLY A 405 -8.73 14.65 19.16
N THR A 406 -8.91 14.81 20.47
CA THR A 406 -9.92 14.11 21.27
C THR A 406 -10.47 15.02 22.38
N LEU A 407 -11.71 14.76 22.82
CA LEU A 407 -12.26 15.30 24.05
C LEU A 407 -12.24 14.22 25.12
N GLN A 408 -11.70 14.52 26.30
CA GLN A 408 -11.72 13.67 27.46
C GLN A 408 -12.42 14.37 28.61
N LEU A 409 -13.34 13.67 29.29
CA LEU A 409 -14.03 14.15 30.48
C LEU A 409 -13.50 13.32 31.66
N LEU A 410 -12.71 13.94 32.52
CA LEU A 410 -11.98 13.26 33.58
C LEU A 410 -12.38 13.81 34.96
N PRO A 411 -12.38 13.00 36.00
CA PRO A 411 -12.55 13.51 37.37
C PRO A 411 -11.39 14.44 37.73
N ARG A 412 -11.71 15.59 38.32
CA ARG A 412 -10.72 16.54 38.84
C ARG A 412 -10.25 16.08 40.22
N GLU A 413 -8.96 16.16 40.48
CA GLU A 413 -8.40 15.90 41.80
C GLU A 413 -8.95 16.93 42.83
N GLY A 414 -9.52 16.43 43.91
CA GLY A 414 -10.20 17.26 44.92
C GLY A 414 -11.65 17.60 44.57
N GLY A 415 -12.29 16.94 43.59
CA GLY A 415 -13.69 17.08 43.19
C GLY A 415 -13.88 18.03 42.01
N GLY A 416 -14.88 17.73 41.17
CA GLY A 416 -15.19 18.47 39.95
C GLY A 416 -14.87 17.71 38.66
N LEU A 417 -14.98 18.42 37.53
CA LEU A 417 -14.66 17.91 36.19
C LEU A 417 -13.41 18.58 35.62
N LEU A 418 -12.60 17.79 34.94
CA LEU A 418 -11.55 18.22 34.04
C LEU A 418 -11.95 17.83 32.62
N ALA A 419 -12.34 18.80 31.81
CA ALA A 419 -12.63 18.62 30.40
C ALA A 419 -11.36 18.96 29.59
N ARG A 420 -10.73 17.97 28.96
CA ARG A 420 -9.49 18.10 28.17
C ARG A 420 -9.79 17.99 26.70
N LEU A 421 -9.55 19.08 25.97
CA LEU A 421 -9.57 19.14 24.52
C LEU A 421 -8.14 19.05 24.02
N THR A 422 -7.83 18.01 23.22
CA THR A 422 -6.54 17.89 22.57
C THR A 422 -6.63 18.27 21.10
N LEU A 423 -5.61 18.93 20.56
CA LEU A 423 -5.48 19.31 19.14
C LEU A 423 -4.11 18.86 18.64
N ALA A 424 -4.03 18.32 17.43
CA ALA A 424 -2.76 17.98 16.82
C ALA A 424 -2.09 19.21 16.19
N THR A 425 -0.77 19.38 16.42
CA THR A 425 0.01 20.50 15.87
C THR A 425 0.43 20.31 14.43
N ALA A 426 0.49 19.06 13.93
CA ALA A 426 0.85 18.73 12.56
C ALA A 426 -0.30 18.02 11.86
N THR A 427 -0.74 18.53 10.73
CA THR A 427 -1.50 17.75 9.75
C THR A 427 -0.49 16.84 9.04
N ARG A 428 -0.41 15.55 9.45
CA ARG A 428 0.29 14.53 8.67
C ARG A 428 -0.47 14.17 7.41
#